data_5c63093020e76881607fa07f2a05b324
#
_entry.id   5c63093020e76881607fa07f2a05b324
#
_cell.length_a   1.000
_cell.length_b   1.000
_cell.length_c   1.000
_cell.angle_alpha   90.00
_cell.angle_beta   90.00
_cell.angle_gamma   90.00
#
_symmetry.space_group_name_H-M   'P 1'
#
loop_
_entity.id
_entity.type
_entity.pdbx_description
1 polymer ?
#
loop_
_entity_poly.entity_id
_entity_poly.type
_entity_poly.pdbx_seq_one_letter_code
_entity_poly.pdbx_strand_id
1 'polypeptide(L)'
;IKSSAASDVYKRQTLMAAGLDLPDNVKGIIADCGFTSPWDIIKHVAKERFHLPPFPLMYMVDLISEVVAGFGLKEVSIPEIMKRNKIPVLFIHGDADDYVPMWMTIKNYEACVAKKELYIVSGAGHALAFSKDMEEGKRRIKNFINKYKTI
;
A
#
# COMPACT_ATOMS: atom_id res chain seq x y z
N ILE A 1 0.24 21.53 -0.45
CA ILE A 1 -0.24 20.40 -1.26
C ILE A 1 -1.64 20.05 -0.80
N LYS A 2 -2.61 20.44 -1.59
CA LYS A 2 -4.00 19.96 -1.40
C LYS A 2 -4.04 18.55 -1.96
N SER A 3 -4.08 17.53 -1.12
CA SER A 3 -4.38 16.21 -1.61
C SER A 3 -4.80 15.24 -0.52
N SER A 4 -6.06 15.03 -0.32
CA SER A 4 -6.50 13.78 0.29
C SER A 4 -6.88 12.74 -0.77
N ALA A 5 -7.62 13.11 -1.81
CA ALA A 5 -8.07 12.15 -2.82
C ALA A 5 -6.99 11.75 -3.84
N ALA A 6 -6.10 12.67 -4.25
CA ALA A 6 -4.97 12.33 -5.10
C ALA A 6 -3.93 11.43 -4.38
N SER A 7 -3.78 11.58 -3.07
CA SER A 7 -2.86 10.79 -2.25
C SER A 7 -3.15 9.28 -2.34
N ASP A 8 -4.41 8.86 -2.33
CA ASP A 8 -4.76 7.44 -2.25
C ASP A 8 -4.52 6.67 -3.55
N VAL A 9 -4.68 7.34 -4.70
CA VAL A 9 -4.34 6.77 -6.00
C VAL A 9 -2.83 6.64 -6.16
N TYR A 10 -2.05 7.64 -5.74
CA TYR A 10 -0.57 7.62 -5.84
C TYR A 10 0.10 6.61 -4.89
N LYS A 11 -0.45 6.37 -3.70
CA LYS A 11 0.06 5.37 -2.74
C LYS A 11 0.02 3.95 -3.31
N ARG A 12 -1.02 3.62 -4.06
CA ARG A 12 -1.17 2.33 -4.77
C ARG A 12 -0.11 2.16 -5.85
N GLN A 13 0.07 3.21 -6.66
CA GLN A 13 0.98 3.21 -7.80
C GLN A 13 2.43 3.05 -7.36
N THR A 14 2.81 3.55 -6.19
CA THR A 14 4.17 3.48 -5.69
C THR A 14 4.65 2.05 -5.44
N LEU A 15 3.83 1.21 -4.78
CA LEU A 15 4.17 -0.20 -4.58
C LEU A 15 4.05 -1.03 -5.86
N MET A 16 3.11 -0.69 -6.75
CA MET A 16 3.01 -1.32 -8.07
C MET A 16 4.20 -0.96 -8.94
N ALA A 17 4.65 0.28 -8.91
CA ALA A 17 5.82 0.74 -9.64
C ALA A 17 7.11 0.02 -9.22
N ALA A 18 7.19 -0.46 -7.97
CA ALA A 18 8.34 -1.25 -7.50
C ALA A 18 8.55 -2.56 -8.28
N GLY A 19 7.54 -3.03 -9.02
CA GLY A 19 7.63 -4.19 -9.90
C GLY A 19 8.16 -3.89 -11.31
N LEU A 20 8.36 -2.62 -11.63
CA LEU A 20 8.87 -2.16 -12.92
C LEU A 20 10.38 -1.93 -12.85
N ASP A 21 11.03 -1.88 -14.01
CA ASP A 21 12.41 -1.42 -14.13
C ASP A 21 12.42 0.11 -13.93
N LEU A 22 12.65 0.51 -12.68
CA LEU A 22 12.70 1.92 -12.32
C LEU A 22 14.08 2.51 -12.62
N PRO A 23 14.15 3.79 -12.99
CA PRO A 23 15.42 4.47 -13.22
C PRO A 23 16.32 4.45 -11.97
N ASP A 24 17.64 4.43 -12.17
CA ASP A 24 18.65 4.34 -11.10
C ASP A 24 18.61 5.49 -10.07
N ASN A 25 17.93 6.58 -10.39
CA ASN A 25 17.74 7.70 -9.46
C ASN A 25 16.61 7.44 -8.43
N VAL A 26 15.82 6.37 -8.57
CA VAL A 26 14.83 5.95 -7.57
C VAL A 26 15.54 5.15 -6.49
N LYS A 27 15.83 5.77 -5.36
CA LYS A 27 16.64 5.19 -4.28
C LYS A 27 15.86 4.54 -3.15
N GLY A 28 14.55 4.77 -3.08
CA GLY A 28 13.70 4.21 -2.04
C GLY A 28 12.22 4.48 -2.29
N ILE A 29 11.39 3.69 -1.66
CA ILE A 29 9.93 3.77 -1.72
C ILE A 29 9.39 4.00 -0.31
N ILE A 30 8.47 4.93 -0.14
CA ILE A 30 7.73 5.14 1.10
C ILE A 30 6.26 4.84 0.80
N ALA A 31 5.73 3.81 1.45
CA ALA A 31 4.36 3.34 1.26
C ALA A 31 3.57 3.52 2.56
N ASP A 32 2.55 4.36 2.53
CA ASP A 32 1.64 4.59 3.65
C ASP A 32 0.29 3.93 3.36
N CYS A 33 -0.20 3.08 4.27
CA CYS A 33 -1.47 2.34 4.19
C CYS A 33 -1.62 1.51 2.90
N GLY A 34 -0.58 0.76 2.50
CA GLY A 34 -0.59 -0.05 1.29
C GLY A 34 -1.43 -1.33 1.42
N PHE A 35 -2.39 -1.55 0.52
CA PHE A 35 -3.16 -2.80 0.46
C PHE A 35 -2.43 -3.90 -0.36
N THR A 36 -2.93 -5.14 -0.27
CA THR A 36 -2.34 -6.31 -0.95
C THR A 36 -2.76 -6.44 -2.41
N SER A 37 -4.03 -6.19 -2.73
CA SER A 37 -4.59 -6.25 -4.08
C SER A 37 -5.90 -5.46 -4.16
N PRO A 38 -6.32 -5.00 -5.37
CA PRO A 38 -7.65 -4.43 -5.55
C PRO A 38 -8.76 -5.39 -5.11
N TRP A 39 -8.60 -6.68 -5.38
CA TRP A 39 -9.53 -7.71 -4.95
C TRP A 39 -9.69 -7.75 -3.42
N ASP A 40 -8.58 -7.79 -2.69
CA ASP A 40 -8.61 -7.92 -1.23
C ASP A 40 -9.24 -6.71 -0.55
N ILE A 41 -8.89 -5.48 -1.01
CA ILE A 41 -9.44 -4.27 -0.41
C ILE A 41 -10.92 -4.08 -0.72
N ILE A 42 -11.37 -4.32 -1.96
CA ILE A 42 -12.78 -4.20 -2.33
C ILE A 42 -13.60 -5.25 -1.58
N LYS A 43 -13.11 -6.50 -1.50
CA LYS A 43 -13.74 -7.56 -0.72
C LYS A 43 -13.87 -7.19 0.76
N HIS A 44 -12.82 -6.62 1.35
CA HIS A 44 -12.83 -6.17 2.74
C HIS A 44 -13.88 -5.08 2.96
N VAL A 45 -13.86 -4.02 2.15
CA VAL A 45 -14.81 -2.91 2.25
C VAL A 45 -16.26 -3.36 2.03
N ALA A 46 -16.50 -4.22 1.02
CA ALA A 46 -17.83 -4.77 0.76
C ALA A 46 -18.39 -5.53 1.96
N LYS A 47 -17.55 -6.34 2.61
CA LYS A 47 -17.94 -7.12 3.78
C LYS A 47 -18.12 -6.24 5.02
N GLU A 48 -17.12 -5.43 5.37
CA GLU A 48 -17.09 -4.75 6.68
C GLU A 48 -17.98 -3.48 6.72
N ARG A 49 -18.08 -2.74 5.58
CA ARG A 49 -18.89 -1.50 5.56
C ARG A 49 -20.30 -1.70 5.00
N PHE A 50 -20.46 -2.60 4.05
CA PHE A 50 -21.74 -2.79 3.38
C PHE A 50 -22.42 -4.11 3.75
N HIS A 51 -21.76 -4.97 4.54
CA HIS A 51 -22.24 -6.31 4.92
C HIS A 51 -22.66 -7.17 3.72
N LEU A 52 -22.03 -6.93 2.56
CA LEU A 52 -22.32 -7.65 1.33
C LEU A 52 -21.51 -8.94 1.26
N PRO A 53 -22.15 -10.07 0.87
CA PRO A 53 -21.43 -11.32 0.71
C PRO A 53 -20.46 -11.23 -0.48
N PRO A 54 -19.25 -11.79 -0.37
CA PRO A 54 -18.29 -11.75 -1.47
C PRO A 54 -18.79 -12.45 -2.75
N PHE A 55 -19.58 -13.49 -2.61
CA PHE A 55 -20.19 -14.21 -3.73
C PHE A 55 -21.69 -13.84 -3.86
N PRO A 56 -22.19 -13.56 -5.06
CA PRO A 56 -21.49 -13.49 -6.36
C PRO A 56 -20.88 -12.12 -6.67
N LEU A 57 -21.10 -11.12 -5.79
CA LEU A 57 -20.81 -9.71 -6.03
C LEU A 57 -19.38 -9.48 -6.54
N MET A 58 -18.37 -10.02 -5.87
CA MET A 58 -16.97 -9.81 -6.21
C MET A 58 -16.60 -10.31 -7.61
N TYR A 59 -17.23 -11.41 -8.06
CA TYR A 59 -17.00 -11.94 -9.40
C TYR A 59 -17.64 -11.07 -10.47
N MET A 60 -18.80 -10.46 -10.18
CA MET A 60 -19.42 -9.49 -11.08
C MET A 60 -18.58 -8.22 -11.19
N VAL A 61 -18.05 -7.72 -10.08
CA VAL A 61 -17.17 -6.53 -10.06
C VAL A 61 -15.86 -6.81 -10.81
N ASP A 62 -15.28 -8.00 -10.65
CA ASP A 62 -14.09 -8.45 -11.36
C ASP A 62 -14.33 -8.47 -12.89
N LEU A 63 -15.41 -9.10 -13.31
CA LEU A 63 -15.82 -9.14 -14.72
C LEU A 63 -16.07 -7.74 -15.32
N ILE A 64 -16.77 -6.87 -14.58
CA ILE A 64 -16.98 -5.48 -15.01
C ILE A 64 -15.66 -4.74 -15.14
N SER A 65 -14.73 -4.93 -14.20
CA SER A 65 -13.39 -4.34 -14.26
C SER A 65 -12.63 -4.81 -15.51
N GLU A 66 -12.65 -6.10 -15.83
CA GLU A 66 -12.04 -6.63 -17.05
C GLU A 66 -12.63 -6.01 -18.32
N VAL A 67 -13.96 -5.90 -18.41
CA VAL A 67 -14.63 -5.35 -19.59
C VAL A 67 -14.45 -3.85 -19.74
N VAL A 68 -14.54 -3.09 -18.63
CA VAL A 68 -14.56 -1.60 -18.67
C VAL A 68 -13.17 -1.02 -18.55
N ALA A 69 -12.34 -1.58 -17.66
CA ALA A 69 -11.00 -1.04 -17.36
C ALA A 69 -9.87 -1.84 -18.00
N GLY A 70 -10.16 -3.01 -18.59
CA GLY A 70 -9.18 -3.84 -19.27
C GLY A 70 -8.24 -4.62 -18.35
N PHE A 71 -8.57 -4.76 -17.06
CA PHE A 71 -7.82 -5.58 -16.11
C PHE A 71 -8.71 -6.20 -15.04
N GLY A 72 -8.37 -7.41 -14.59
CA GLY A 72 -9.00 -8.09 -13.47
C GLY A 72 -8.45 -7.62 -12.12
N LEU A 73 -9.31 -7.60 -11.11
CA LEU A 73 -8.92 -7.15 -9.74
C LEU A 73 -7.87 -8.06 -9.08
N LYS A 74 -7.75 -9.31 -9.56
CA LYS A 74 -6.80 -10.31 -9.06
C LYS A 74 -5.45 -10.27 -9.76
N GLU A 75 -5.34 -9.60 -10.91
CA GLU A 75 -4.12 -9.57 -11.71
C GLU A 75 -2.98 -8.84 -10.99
N VAL A 76 -3.31 -7.87 -10.14
CA VAL A 76 -2.34 -7.10 -9.38
C VAL A 76 -2.23 -7.63 -7.97
N SER A 77 -1.07 -8.17 -7.63
CA SER A 77 -0.72 -8.63 -6.28
C SER A 77 0.55 -7.93 -5.81
N ILE A 78 0.40 -7.02 -4.84
CA ILE A 78 1.55 -6.32 -4.24
C ILE A 78 2.53 -7.30 -3.57
N PRO A 79 2.11 -8.33 -2.82
CA PRO A 79 3.04 -9.32 -2.28
C PRO A 79 3.90 -9.99 -3.36
N GLU A 80 3.33 -10.32 -4.52
CA GLU A 80 4.12 -10.91 -5.62
C GLU A 80 5.11 -9.92 -6.24
N ILE A 81 4.74 -8.65 -6.30
CA ILE A 81 5.64 -7.57 -6.71
C ILE A 81 6.79 -7.44 -5.69
N MET A 82 6.49 -7.45 -4.41
CA MET A 82 7.47 -7.31 -3.33
C MET A 82 8.50 -8.44 -3.30
N LYS A 83 8.14 -9.65 -3.74
CA LYS A 83 9.09 -10.77 -3.90
C LYS A 83 10.19 -10.53 -4.96
N ARG A 84 9.96 -9.57 -5.85
CA ARG A 84 10.90 -9.22 -6.93
C ARG A 84 11.50 -7.82 -6.77
N ASN A 85 11.02 -7.07 -5.79
CA ASN A 85 11.46 -5.70 -5.55
C ASN A 85 12.93 -5.67 -5.09
N LYS A 86 13.71 -4.78 -5.69
CA LYS A 86 15.13 -4.54 -5.34
C LYS A 86 15.36 -3.22 -4.60
N ILE A 87 14.37 -2.35 -4.60
CA ILE A 87 14.46 -0.99 -4.05
C ILE A 87 14.05 -1.00 -2.58
N PRO A 88 14.80 -0.34 -1.68
CA PRO A 88 14.43 -0.23 -0.27
C PRO A 88 13.03 0.34 -0.07
N VAL A 89 12.27 -0.20 0.88
CA VAL A 89 10.88 0.23 1.17
C VAL A 89 10.71 0.56 2.65
N LEU A 90 10.16 1.73 2.93
CA LEU A 90 9.59 2.09 4.22
C LEU A 90 8.08 1.91 4.17
N PHE A 91 7.57 0.94 4.92
CA PHE A 91 6.14 0.72 5.11
C PHE A 91 5.66 1.49 6.34
N ILE A 92 4.61 2.28 6.17
CA ILE A 92 3.97 3.06 7.25
C ILE A 92 2.50 2.64 7.33
N HIS A 93 1.95 2.46 8.54
CA HIS A 93 0.54 2.14 8.71
C HIS A 93 0.05 2.56 10.11
N GLY A 94 -1.23 2.93 10.20
CA GLY A 94 -1.91 3.12 11.47
C GLY A 94 -2.59 1.84 11.94
N ASP A 95 -2.42 1.43 13.20
CA ASP A 95 -3.03 0.19 13.71
C ASP A 95 -4.55 0.27 13.92
N ALA A 96 -5.12 1.48 13.89
CA ALA A 96 -6.56 1.74 13.94
C ALA A 96 -7.16 2.07 12.57
N ASP A 97 -6.49 1.68 11.48
CA ASP A 97 -7.00 1.85 10.12
C ASP A 97 -8.14 0.85 9.86
N ASP A 98 -9.36 1.38 9.78
CA ASP A 98 -10.59 0.62 9.54
C ASP A 98 -10.97 0.50 8.05
N TYR A 99 -10.21 1.18 7.17
CA TYR A 99 -10.43 1.14 5.72
C TYR A 99 -9.47 0.18 5.02
N VAL A 100 -8.16 0.32 5.27
CA VAL A 100 -7.15 -0.64 4.83
C VAL A 100 -6.59 -1.33 6.07
N PRO A 101 -6.97 -2.57 6.37
CA PRO A 101 -6.53 -3.23 7.59
C PRO A 101 -5.02 -3.45 7.60
N MET A 102 -4.39 -3.23 8.74
CA MET A 102 -2.94 -3.31 8.95
C MET A 102 -2.31 -4.61 8.44
N TRP A 103 -3.04 -5.75 8.51
CA TRP A 103 -2.53 -7.04 8.03
C TRP A 103 -2.12 -7.02 6.56
N MET A 104 -2.71 -6.14 5.73
CA MET A 104 -2.33 -6.00 4.31
C MET A 104 -0.92 -5.42 4.18
N THR A 105 -0.59 -4.37 4.94
CA THR A 105 0.77 -3.84 4.98
C THR A 105 1.77 -4.83 5.55
N ILE A 106 1.41 -5.58 6.60
CA ILE A 106 2.27 -6.64 7.17
C ILE A 106 2.57 -7.71 6.10
N LYS A 107 1.57 -8.16 5.37
CA LYS A 107 1.74 -9.14 4.29
C LYS A 107 2.66 -8.63 3.18
N ASN A 108 2.53 -7.36 2.79
CA ASN A 108 3.42 -6.72 1.82
C ASN A 108 4.86 -6.62 2.36
N TYR A 109 5.00 -6.22 3.63
CA TYR A 109 6.29 -6.14 4.31
C TYR A 109 6.97 -7.51 4.37
N GLU A 110 6.28 -8.55 4.80
CA GLU A 110 6.82 -9.91 4.88
C GLU A 110 7.29 -10.43 3.52
N ALA A 111 6.50 -10.19 2.47
CA ALA A 111 6.83 -10.60 1.11
C ALA A 111 8.01 -9.82 0.48
N CYS A 112 8.32 -8.63 0.98
CA CYS A 112 9.37 -7.79 0.41
C CYS A 112 10.75 -8.38 0.68
N VAL A 113 11.51 -8.67 -0.39
CA VAL A 113 12.88 -9.22 -0.31
C VAL A 113 13.96 -8.16 -0.26
N ALA A 114 13.65 -6.91 -0.66
CA ALA A 114 14.58 -5.79 -0.56
C ALA A 114 14.79 -5.35 0.89
N LYS A 115 15.73 -4.42 1.11
CA LYS A 115 15.89 -3.74 2.41
C LYS A 115 14.57 -3.06 2.77
N LYS A 116 14.09 -3.29 3.98
CA LYS A 116 12.76 -2.83 4.39
C LYS A 116 12.74 -2.34 5.81
N GLU A 117 11.87 -1.37 6.05
CA GLU A 117 11.59 -0.82 7.38
C GLU A 117 10.06 -0.77 7.58
N LEU A 118 9.61 -0.93 8.80
CA LEU A 118 8.19 -0.87 9.17
C LEU A 118 8.00 0.14 10.28
N TYR A 119 6.99 1.01 10.12
CA TYR A 119 6.57 1.97 11.12
C TYR A 119 5.06 1.89 11.32
N ILE A 120 4.65 1.33 12.44
CA ILE A 120 3.24 1.27 12.86
C ILE A 120 2.98 2.40 13.84
N VAL A 121 1.93 3.18 13.58
CA VAL A 121 1.51 4.33 14.41
C VAL A 121 0.28 3.94 15.21
N SER A 122 0.44 3.88 16.53
CA SER A 122 -0.64 3.43 17.41
C SER A 122 -1.81 4.41 17.43
N GLY A 123 -3.03 3.86 17.27
CA GLY A 123 -4.28 4.59 17.24
C GLY A 123 -4.46 5.51 16.03
N ALA A 124 -3.64 5.41 14.99
CA ALA A 124 -3.83 6.17 13.76
C ALA A 124 -4.80 5.44 12.83
N GLY A 125 -5.79 6.18 12.31
CA GLY A 125 -6.70 5.71 11.27
C GLY A 125 -6.09 5.80 9.88
N HIS A 126 -6.92 5.55 8.86
CA HIS A 126 -6.49 5.54 7.46
C HIS A 126 -5.85 6.86 7.02
N ALA A 127 -4.62 6.78 6.51
CA ALA A 127 -3.81 7.92 6.04
C ALA A 127 -3.54 8.99 7.12
N LEU A 128 -3.75 8.68 8.40
CA LEU A 128 -3.53 9.60 9.52
C LEU A 128 -2.23 9.31 10.29
N ALA A 129 -1.45 8.32 9.86
CA ALA A 129 -0.20 7.95 10.54
C ALA A 129 0.75 9.14 10.69
N PHE A 130 0.98 9.89 9.60
CA PHE A 130 1.86 11.05 9.62
C PHE A 130 1.32 12.22 10.47
N SER A 131 0.00 12.47 10.44
CA SER A 131 -0.60 13.57 11.22
C SER A 131 -0.67 13.26 12.71
N LYS A 132 -0.81 11.98 13.07
CA LYS A 132 -0.91 11.52 14.46
C LYS A 132 0.42 11.60 15.21
N ASP A 133 1.51 11.26 14.52
CA ASP A 133 2.86 11.28 15.08
C ASP A 133 3.84 11.94 14.10
N MET A 134 3.66 13.24 13.93
CA MET A 134 4.36 14.02 12.92
C MET A 134 5.87 14.06 13.15
N GLU A 135 6.32 14.19 14.38
CA GLU A 135 7.76 14.33 14.70
C GLU A 135 8.50 13.00 14.48
N GLU A 136 7.94 11.90 14.97
CA GLU A 136 8.53 10.58 14.73
C GLU A 136 8.42 10.19 13.25
N GLY A 137 7.28 10.48 12.61
CA GLY A 137 7.09 10.25 11.17
C GLY A 137 8.15 10.98 10.33
N LYS A 138 8.39 12.27 10.58
CA LYS A 138 9.46 13.05 9.93
C LYS A 138 10.84 12.44 10.18
N ARG A 139 11.11 12.06 11.43
CA ARG A 139 12.36 11.43 11.82
C ARG A 139 12.62 10.14 11.07
N ARG A 140 11.62 9.24 11.01
CA ARG A 140 11.70 7.95 10.30
C ARG A 140 11.93 8.15 8.81
N ILE A 141 11.15 9.01 8.17
CA ILE A 141 11.29 9.33 6.75
C ILE A 141 12.69 9.92 6.46
N LYS A 142 13.14 10.89 7.25
CA LYS A 142 14.47 11.51 7.09
C LYS A 142 15.60 10.48 7.25
N ASN A 143 15.51 9.61 8.25
CA ASN A 143 16.49 8.55 8.47
C ASN A 143 16.52 7.56 7.30
N PHE A 144 15.35 7.13 6.82
CA PHE A 144 15.24 6.26 5.67
C PHE A 144 15.86 6.88 4.41
N ILE A 145 15.51 8.14 4.10
CA ILE A 145 16.09 8.86 2.96
C ILE A 145 17.62 8.97 3.10
N ASN A 146 18.11 9.38 4.27
CA ASN A 146 19.56 9.52 4.49
C ASN A 146 20.32 8.21 4.37
N LYS A 147 19.71 7.11 4.79
CA LYS A 147 20.29 5.76 4.73
C LYS A 147 20.43 5.23 3.30
N TYR A 148 19.50 5.59 2.42
CA TYR A 148 19.42 4.98 1.08
C TYR A 148 19.70 5.95 -0.09
N LYS A 149 19.79 7.25 0.13
CA LYS A 149 20.04 8.24 -0.94
C LYS A 149 21.36 8.07 -1.70
N THR A 150 22.33 7.35 -1.13
CA THR A 150 23.70 7.18 -1.67
C THR A 150 23.99 5.79 -2.21
N ILE A 151 22.98 4.93 -2.29
CA ILE A 151 23.13 3.56 -2.81
C ILE A 151 23.00 3.53 -4.33
#